data_df15104eb9683cafa88530328a430605
#
_entry.id   df15104eb9683cafa88530328a430605
#
_cell.length_a   1.000
_cell.length_b   1.000
_cell.length_c   1.000
_cell.angle_alpha   90.00
_cell.angle_beta   90.00
_cell.angle_gamma   90.00
#
_symmetry.space_group_name_H-M   'P 1'
#
loop_
_entity.id
_entity.type
_entity.pdbx_description
1 polymer ?
#
loop_
_entity_poly.entity_id
_entity_poly.type
_entity_poly.pdbx_seq_one_letter_code
_entity_poly.pdbx_strand_id
1 'polypeptide(L)'
;IVEELRAVLHEKGLRPPYVLVGHSLGGLYMQLFARRYPDDVAALVLVDATGPARYKGKSFRELWPLWFRVLFNLFAPTIAQEELDAVDATGKQVLTLPTLTGKPITILSANDWLNDKSEEIRDATEYHKDFVGLYPGCIHIWVDSGHDIPHDNPDAVITAIRDVLARVSPSNITQRN
;
A
#
# COMPACT_ATOMS: atom_id res chain seq x y z
N ILE A 1 -12.89 -5.53 6.01
CA ILE A 1 -11.58 -5.11 6.59
C ILE A 1 -11.54 -3.59 6.80
N VAL A 2 -11.61 -2.72 5.76
CA VAL A 2 -11.43 -1.26 5.97
C VAL A 2 -12.59 -0.60 6.72
N GLU A 3 -13.81 -1.08 6.59
CA GLU A 3 -14.97 -0.63 7.36
C GLU A 3 -14.82 -1.00 8.85
N GLU A 4 -14.38 -2.21 9.11
CA GLU A 4 -14.11 -2.69 10.47
C GLU A 4 -12.97 -1.91 11.11
N LEU A 5 -11.86 -1.68 10.37
CA LEU A 5 -10.77 -0.83 10.83
C LEU A 5 -11.28 0.56 11.23
N ARG A 6 -12.08 1.18 10.37
CA ARG A 6 -12.68 2.48 10.66
C ARG A 6 -13.55 2.46 11.92
N ALA A 7 -14.38 1.43 12.06
CA ALA A 7 -15.23 1.25 13.23
C ALA A 7 -14.40 1.10 14.52
N VAL A 8 -13.34 0.26 14.47
CA VAL A 8 -12.44 0.06 15.63
C VAL A 8 -11.70 1.35 16.00
N LEU A 9 -11.22 2.13 15.03
CA LEU A 9 -10.58 3.41 15.30
C LEU A 9 -11.54 4.36 16.05
N HIS A 10 -12.79 4.45 15.58
CA HIS A 10 -13.82 5.26 16.23
C HIS A 10 -14.16 4.75 17.65
N GLU A 11 -14.32 3.44 17.82
CA GLU A 11 -14.58 2.81 19.13
C GLU A 11 -13.46 3.10 20.13
N LYS A 12 -12.19 3.08 19.66
CA LYS A 12 -11.02 3.43 20.49
C LYS A 12 -10.86 4.93 20.72
N GLY A 13 -11.79 5.76 20.26
CA GLY A 13 -11.73 7.21 20.43
C GLY A 13 -10.67 7.91 19.56
N LEU A 14 -10.06 7.19 18.63
CA LEU A 14 -9.13 7.77 17.66
C LEU A 14 -9.93 8.50 16.58
N ARG A 15 -9.74 9.81 16.49
CA ARG A 15 -10.50 10.67 15.58
C ARG A 15 -9.71 10.99 14.33
N PRO A 16 -10.36 11.04 13.14
CA PRO A 16 -9.72 11.51 11.92
C PRO A 16 -9.36 13.02 12.03
N PRO A 17 -8.47 13.54 11.15
CA PRO A 17 -7.88 12.80 10.04
C PRO A 17 -6.65 11.98 10.43
N TYR A 18 -6.47 10.81 9.78
CA TYR A 18 -5.39 9.88 10.06
C TYR A 18 -4.22 10.05 9.08
N VAL A 19 -3.01 9.80 9.54
CA VAL A 19 -1.88 9.45 8.67
C VAL A 19 -1.85 7.93 8.56
N LEU A 20 -2.08 7.42 7.37
CA LEU A 20 -2.11 5.99 7.09
C LEU A 20 -0.72 5.52 6.64
N VAL A 21 -0.25 4.42 7.21
CA VAL A 21 1.00 3.77 6.82
C VAL A 21 0.71 2.30 6.54
N GLY A 22 1.08 1.80 5.37
CA GLY A 22 0.82 0.41 5.00
C GLY A 22 1.99 -0.24 4.29
N HIS A 23 2.44 -1.40 4.79
CA HIS A 23 3.46 -2.24 4.19
C HIS A 23 2.80 -3.41 3.45
N SER A 24 3.34 -3.79 2.29
CA SER A 24 2.91 -4.97 1.53
C SER A 24 1.38 -4.99 1.30
N LEU A 25 0.70 -6.07 1.65
CA LEU A 25 -0.76 -6.20 1.56
C LEU A 25 -1.49 -5.16 2.43
N GLY A 26 -0.95 -4.81 3.60
CA GLY A 26 -1.46 -3.70 4.41
C GLY A 26 -1.51 -2.38 3.65
N GLY A 27 -0.56 -2.15 2.74
CA GLY A 27 -0.58 -0.99 1.85
C GLY A 27 -1.77 -0.99 0.89
N LEU A 28 -2.21 -2.13 0.39
CA LEU A 28 -3.43 -2.22 -0.44
C LEU A 28 -4.68 -1.84 0.35
N TYR A 29 -4.78 -2.28 1.60
CA TYR A 29 -5.90 -1.90 2.47
C TYR A 29 -5.88 -0.40 2.81
N MET A 30 -4.71 0.19 3.05
CA MET A 30 -4.60 1.64 3.28
C MET A 30 -4.97 2.45 2.04
N GLN A 31 -4.66 1.97 0.84
CA GLN A 31 -5.12 2.58 -0.41
C GLN A 31 -6.66 2.55 -0.52
N LEU A 32 -7.28 1.41 -0.20
CA LEU A 32 -8.74 1.28 -0.21
C LEU A 32 -9.37 2.21 0.83
N PHE A 33 -8.83 2.24 2.05
CA PHE A 33 -9.32 3.12 3.11
C PHE A 33 -9.25 4.59 2.68
N ALA A 34 -8.10 5.01 2.14
CA ALA A 34 -7.86 6.40 1.75
C ALA A 34 -8.79 6.87 0.63
N ARG A 35 -9.08 6.02 -0.35
CA ARG A 35 -10.00 6.35 -1.44
C ARG A 35 -11.47 6.30 -1.03
N ARG A 36 -11.83 5.40 -0.10
CA ARG A 36 -13.20 5.25 0.39
C ARG A 36 -13.59 6.32 1.40
N TYR A 37 -12.63 6.78 2.22
CA TYR A 37 -12.83 7.75 3.28
C TYR A 37 -11.80 8.90 3.18
N PRO A 38 -11.78 9.65 2.07
CA PRO A 38 -10.74 10.66 1.84
C PRO A 38 -10.72 11.78 2.89
N ASP A 39 -11.88 12.09 3.48
CA ASP A 39 -11.99 13.10 4.54
C ASP A 39 -11.38 12.64 5.86
N ASP A 40 -11.29 11.34 6.07
CA ASP A 40 -10.68 10.76 7.27
C ASP A 40 -9.15 10.64 7.16
N VAL A 41 -8.55 11.04 6.02
CA VAL A 41 -7.11 10.87 5.76
C VAL A 41 -6.40 12.20 5.66
N ALA A 42 -5.33 12.36 6.42
CA ALA A 42 -4.42 13.51 6.35
C ALA A 42 -3.28 13.26 5.36
N ALA A 43 -2.71 12.05 5.36
CA ALA A 43 -1.60 11.65 4.50
C ALA A 43 -1.54 10.12 4.35
N LEU A 44 -0.77 9.65 3.35
CA LEU A 44 -0.59 8.23 3.05
C LEU A 44 0.90 7.91 2.84
N VAL A 45 1.40 6.88 3.52
CA VAL A 45 2.73 6.31 3.30
C VAL A 45 2.57 4.84 2.89
N LEU A 46 3.05 4.51 1.71
CA LEU A 46 3.01 3.15 1.16
C LEU A 46 4.43 2.60 1.16
N VAL A 47 4.64 1.49 1.87
CA VAL A 47 5.96 0.88 2.07
C VAL A 47 5.98 -0.45 1.36
N ASP A 48 6.67 -0.52 0.24
CA ASP A 48 6.71 -1.66 -0.69
C ASP A 48 5.35 -2.35 -0.83
N ALA A 49 4.34 -1.50 -1.04
CA ALA A 49 2.94 -1.87 -0.95
C ALA A 49 2.47 -2.62 -2.18
N THR A 50 1.55 -3.57 -1.97
CA THR A 50 0.84 -4.24 -3.06
C THR A 50 0.01 -3.21 -3.84
N GLY A 51 0.26 -3.10 -5.13
CA GLY A 51 -0.54 -2.24 -6.02
C GLY A 51 -1.91 -2.85 -6.33
N PRO A 52 -2.90 -2.01 -6.66
CA PRO A 52 -4.26 -2.45 -6.92
C PRO A 52 -4.44 -3.08 -8.32
N ALA A 53 -3.49 -2.87 -9.24
CA ALA A 53 -3.60 -3.38 -10.59
C ALA A 53 -3.12 -4.83 -10.68
N ARG A 54 -3.75 -5.60 -11.55
CA ARG A 54 -3.26 -6.93 -11.92
C ARG A 54 -1.99 -6.79 -12.75
N TYR A 55 -0.98 -7.58 -12.40
CA TYR A 55 0.21 -7.68 -13.21
C TYR A 55 -0.08 -8.43 -14.52
N LYS A 56 0.03 -7.76 -15.66
CA LYS A 56 -0.21 -8.33 -17.01
C LYS A 56 -1.51 -9.17 -17.11
N GLY A 57 -2.56 -8.77 -16.41
CA GLY A 57 -3.85 -9.49 -16.41
C GLY A 57 -3.89 -10.73 -15.53
N LYS A 58 -2.79 -11.08 -14.86
CA LYS A 58 -2.72 -12.21 -13.93
C LYS A 58 -3.22 -11.81 -12.54
N SER A 59 -3.84 -12.74 -11.84
CA SER A 59 -4.16 -12.55 -10.41
C SER A 59 -2.88 -12.56 -9.58
N PHE A 60 -2.93 -11.98 -8.38
CA PHE A 60 -1.79 -11.99 -7.46
C PHE A 60 -1.26 -13.42 -7.22
N ARG A 61 -2.17 -14.39 -7.10
CA ARG A 61 -1.84 -15.81 -6.95
C ARG A 61 -1.13 -16.42 -8.17
N GLU A 62 -1.49 -15.97 -9.37
CA GLU A 62 -0.91 -16.48 -10.62
C GLU A 62 0.55 -16.05 -10.82
N LEU A 63 1.03 -15.05 -10.08
CA LEU A 63 2.45 -14.66 -10.07
C LEU A 63 3.36 -15.68 -9.36
N TRP A 64 2.79 -16.55 -8.54
CA TRP A 64 3.56 -17.53 -7.79
C TRP A 64 3.86 -18.79 -8.62
N PRO A 65 5.02 -19.43 -8.43
CA PRO A 65 5.32 -20.72 -9.03
C PRO A 65 4.26 -21.77 -8.66
N LEU A 66 3.93 -22.66 -9.59
CA LEU A 66 2.88 -23.66 -9.42
C LEU A 66 3.09 -24.51 -8.16
N TRP A 67 4.32 -24.95 -7.91
CA TRP A 67 4.65 -25.77 -6.73
C TRP A 67 4.36 -25.03 -5.41
N PHE A 68 4.64 -23.71 -5.35
CA PHE A 68 4.36 -22.90 -4.18
C PHE A 68 2.85 -22.70 -3.97
N ARG A 69 2.09 -22.48 -5.06
CA ARG A 69 0.62 -22.39 -5.01
C ARG A 69 0.00 -23.68 -4.45
N VAL A 70 0.49 -24.86 -4.89
CA VAL A 70 0.02 -26.15 -4.40
C VAL A 70 0.34 -26.31 -2.91
N LEU A 71 1.57 -26.01 -2.51
CA LEU A 71 2.00 -26.09 -1.12
C LEU A 71 1.20 -25.14 -0.21
N PHE A 72 1.01 -23.90 -0.65
CA PHE A 72 0.21 -22.91 0.07
C PHE A 72 -1.25 -23.37 0.23
N ASN A 73 -1.88 -23.89 -0.82
CA ASN A 73 -3.25 -24.39 -0.75
C ASN A 73 -3.42 -25.58 0.20
N LEU A 74 -2.39 -26.38 0.37
CA LEU A 74 -2.42 -27.56 1.25
C LEU A 74 -2.15 -27.22 2.72
N PHE A 75 -1.31 -26.24 3.00
CA PHE A 75 -0.77 -26.01 4.35
C PHE A 75 -1.08 -24.62 4.94
N ALA A 76 -1.48 -23.63 4.12
CA ALA A 76 -1.81 -22.33 4.65
C ALA A 76 -3.12 -22.33 5.44
N PRO A 77 -3.23 -21.59 6.55
CA PRO A 77 -4.49 -21.39 7.26
C PRO A 77 -5.58 -20.85 6.34
N THR A 78 -6.82 -21.25 6.56
CA THR A 78 -7.99 -20.81 5.75
C THR A 78 -8.07 -19.30 5.64
N ILE A 79 -7.80 -18.59 6.73
CA ILE A 79 -7.83 -17.11 6.76
C ILE A 79 -6.80 -16.49 5.80
N ALA A 80 -5.60 -17.09 5.70
CA ALA A 80 -4.57 -16.62 4.77
C ALA A 80 -4.96 -16.86 3.31
N GLN A 81 -5.69 -17.95 3.04
CA GLN A 81 -6.23 -18.24 1.71
C GLN A 81 -7.33 -17.25 1.33
N GLU A 82 -8.25 -16.96 2.24
CA GLU A 82 -9.33 -16.00 2.07
C GLU A 82 -8.79 -14.58 1.85
N GLU A 83 -7.79 -14.16 2.63
CA GLU A 83 -7.13 -12.85 2.44
C GLU A 83 -6.49 -12.74 1.05
N LEU A 84 -5.81 -13.79 0.62
CA LEU A 84 -5.15 -13.80 -0.68
C LEU A 84 -6.16 -13.76 -1.84
N ASP A 85 -7.26 -14.49 -1.72
CA ASP A 85 -8.34 -14.47 -2.71
C ASP A 85 -9.04 -13.10 -2.75
N ALA A 86 -9.05 -12.37 -1.63
CA ALA A 86 -9.59 -11.03 -1.54
C ALA A 86 -8.69 -9.93 -2.15
N VAL A 87 -7.40 -10.21 -2.40
CA VAL A 87 -6.45 -9.20 -2.93
C VAL A 87 -6.93 -8.61 -4.25
N ASP A 88 -7.28 -9.46 -5.20
CA ASP A 88 -7.76 -9.03 -6.53
C ASP A 88 -9.08 -8.26 -6.45
N ALA A 89 -9.98 -8.69 -5.57
CA ALA A 89 -11.25 -8.00 -5.33
C ALA A 89 -11.04 -6.62 -4.68
N THR A 90 -10.12 -6.55 -3.73
CA THR A 90 -9.73 -5.30 -3.06
C THR A 90 -9.06 -4.33 -4.05
N GLY A 91 -8.14 -4.84 -4.88
CA GLY A 91 -7.50 -4.05 -5.92
C GLY A 91 -8.49 -3.45 -6.91
N LYS A 92 -9.51 -4.23 -7.34
CA LYS A 92 -10.59 -3.72 -8.18
C LYS A 92 -11.38 -2.61 -7.49
N GLN A 93 -11.70 -2.76 -6.20
CA GLN A 93 -12.39 -1.71 -5.44
C GLN A 93 -11.56 -0.43 -5.38
N VAL A 94 -10.24 -0.52 -5.13
CA VAL A 94 -9.34 0.64 -5.16
C VAL A 94 -9.43 1.37 -6.51
N LEU A 95 -9.41 0.65 -7.63
CA LEU A 95 -9.43 1.23 -8.97
C LEU A 95 -10.79 1.83 -9.37
N THR A 96 -11.89 1.37 -8.78
CA THR A 96 -13.24 1.94 -9.04
C THR A 96 -13.52 3.23 -8.28
N LEU A 97 -12.76 3.52 -7.23
CA LEU A 97 -12.91 4.72 -6.42
C LEU A 97 -12.06 5.88 -6.98
N PRO A 98 -12.50 7.13 -6.75
CA PRO A 98 -11.71 8.30 -7.13
C PRO A 98 -10.31 8.26 -6.52
N THR A 99 -9.33 8.76 -7.27
CA THR A 99 -7.95 8.88 -6.77
C THR A 99 -7.88 9.87 -5.61
N LEU A 100 -7.11 9.53 -4.58
CA LEU A 100 -6.83 10.45 -3.48
C LEU A 100 -6.01 11.63 -4.00
N THR A 101 -6.56 12.84 -3.89
CA THR A 101 -5.93 14.08 -4.34
C THR A 101 -5.78 15.09 -3.21
N GLY A 102 -4.82 16.01 -3.35
CA GLY A 102 -4.64 17.11 -2.38
C GLY A 102 -4.10 16.68 -1.01
N LYS A 103 -3.63 15.45 -0.88
CA LYS A 103 -3.02 14.91 0.35
C LYS A 103 -1.55 14.57 0.11
N PRO A 104 -0.67 14.75 1.10
CA PRO A 104 0.69 14.23 1.03
C PRO A 104 0.69 12.72 0.89
N ILE A 105 1.40 12.22 -0.14
CA ILE A 105 1.57 10.79 -0.37
C ILE A 105 3.07 10.53 -0.56
N THR A 106 3.61 9.54 0.13
CA THR A 106 4.96 9.02 -0.07
C THR A 106 4.91 7.52 -0.33
N ILE A 107 5.61 7.08 -1.36
CA ILE A 107 5.74 5.67 -1.74
C ILE A 107 7.21 5.29 -1.59
N LEU A 108 7.50 4.30 -0.77
CA LEU A 108 8.80 3.64 -0.66
C LEU A 108 8.75 2.32 -1.42
N SER A 109 9.70 2.07 -2.27
CA SER A 109 9.83 0.81 -3.00
C SER A 109 11.20 0.20 -2.79
N ALA A 110 11.28 -1.09 -2.53
CA ALA A 110 12.52 -1.84 -2.42
C ALA A 110 13.26 -1.88 -3.75
N ASN A 111 14.60 -1.89 -3.71
CA ASN A 111 15.43 -1.87 -4.91
C ASN A 111 16.43 -3.03 -5.03
N ASP A 112 16.44 -3.98 -4.11
CA ASP A 112 17.38 -5.10 -4.10
C ASP A 112 17.40 -5.89 -5.41
N TRP A 113 16.25 -5.98 -6.08
CA TRP A 113 16.05 -6.63 -7.36
C TRP A 113 16.49 -5.79 -8.58
N LEU A 114 16.74 -4.48 -8.45
CA LEU A 114 17.19 -3.61 -9.56
C LEU A 114 18.58 -3.97 -10.10
N ASN A 115 19.38 -4.73 -9.34
CA ASN A 115 20.71 -5.17 -9.75
C ASN A 115 20.69 -6.39 -10.68
N ASP A 116 19.59 -7.09 -10.80
CA ASP A 116 19.39 -8.18 -11.74
C ASP A 116 18.85 -7.63 -13.09
N LYS A 117 19.34 -8.06 -14.22
CA LYS A 117 18.96 -7.59 -15.58
C LYS A 117 17.95 -8.51 -16.27
N SER A 118 17.28 -9.38 -15.52
CA SER A 118 16.29 -10.31 -16.05
C SER A 118 15.05 -9.59 -16.62
N GLU A 119 14.28 -10.29 -17.43
CA GLU A 119 13.03 -9.78 -17.99
C GLU A 119 11.99 -9.54 -16.90
N GLU A 120 12.03 -10.35 -15.83
CA GLU A 120 11.17 -10.25 -14.64
C GLU A 120 11.34 -8.90 -13.93
N ILE A 121 12.55 -8.34 -13.94
CA ILE A 121 12.85 -7.05 -13.30
C ILE A 121 12.35 -5.87 -14.11
N ARG A 122 12.47 -5.96 -15.42
CA ARG A 122 11.89 -4.92 -16.29
C ARG A 122 10.38 -4.85 -16.08
N ASP A 123 9.76 -6.00 -15.91
CA ASP A 123 8.34 -6.13 -15.63
C ASP A 123 7.97 -5.55 -14.25
N ALA A 124 8.79 -5.82 -13.22
CA ALA A 124 8.59 -5.25 -11.89
C ALA A 124 8.76 -3.72 -11.88
N THR A 125 9.75 -3.20 -12.62
CA THR A 125 9.95 -1.74 -12.75
C THR A 125 8.76 -1.07 -13.44
N GLU A 126 8.20 -1.68 -14.47
CA GLU A 126 7.02 -1.17 -15.18
C GLU A 126 5.80 -1.17 -14.26
N TYR A 127 5.58 -2.26 -13.52
CA TYR A 127 4.54 -2.35 -12.51
C TYR A 127 4.64 -1.24 -11.45
N HIS A 128 5.84 -0.97 -10.94
CA HIS A 128 6.05 0.11 -9.97
C HIS A 128 5.78 1.50 -10.58
N LYS A 129 6.13 1.72 -11.84
CA LYS A 129 5.81 2.98 -12.53
C LYS A 129 4.30 3.16 -12.68
N ASP A 130 3.59 2.11 -13.09
CA ASP A 130 2.14 2.14 -13.21
C ASP A 130 1.48 2.37 -11.86
N PHE A 131 1.97 1.72 -10.82
CA PHE A 131 1.49 1.91 -9.45
C PHE A 131 1.68 3.35 -8.96
N VAL A 132 2.89 3.91 -9.10
CA VAL A 132 3.18 5.30 -8.75
C VAL A 132 2.32 6.27 -9.56
N GLY A 133 2.06 5.96 -10.83
CA GLY A 133 1.18 6.73 -11.72
C GLY A 133 -0.25 6.87 -11.22
N LEU A 134 -0.72 5.98 -10.33
CA LEU A 134 -2.05 6.08 -9.69
C LEU A 134 -2.14 7.23 -8.65
N TYR A 135 -1.01 7.81 -8.26
CA TYR A 135 -0.92 8.85 -7.22
C TYR A 135 -0.17 10.09 -7.71
N PRO A 136 -0.76 10.89 -8.61
CA PRO A 136 -0.12 12.10 -9.15
C PRO A 136 0.33 13.04 -8.04
N GLY A 137 1.61 13.46 -8.10
CA GLY A 137 2.21 14.34 -7.10
C GLY A 137 2.70 13.65 -5.83
N CYS A 138 2.70 12.30 -5.76
CA CYS A 138 3.36 11.58 -4.68
C CYS A 138 4.88 11.78 -4.75
N ILE A 139 5.54 11.61 -3.60
CA ILE A 139 6.99 11.41 -3.54
C ILE A 139 7.25 9.91 -3.65
N HIS A 140 8.06 9.50 -4.62
CA HIS A 140 8.50 8.11 -4.76
C HIS A 140 9.98 8.01 -4.44
N ILE A 141 10.35 7.08 -3.57
CA ILE A 141 11.71 6.84 -3.10
C ILE A 141 12.05 5.36 -3.25
N TRP A 142 13.13 5.07 -3.96
CA TRP A 142 13.74 3.74 -3.98
C TRP A 142 14.59 3.59 -2.73
N VAL A 143 14.37 2.52 -1.99
CA VAL A 143 15.07 2.21 -0.73
C VAL A 143 16.00 1.03 -0.97
N ASP A 144 17.26 1.17 -0.56
CA ASP A 144 18.22 0.07 -0.59
C ASP A 144 17.88 -0.94 0.49
N SER A 145 17.04 -1.89 0.12
CA SER A 145 16.42 -2.86 1.01
C SER A 145 15.70 -3.94 0.20
N GLY A 146 15.49 -5.10 0.80
CA GLY A 146 14.49 -6.08 0.35
C GLY A 146 13.06 -5.64 0.66
N HIS A 147 12.11 -6.56 0.43
CA HIS A 147 10.69 -6.33 0.65
C HIS A 147 10.35 -5.86 2.07
N ASP A 148 11.11 -6.31 3.07
CA ASP A 148 10.85 -5.95 4.48
C ASP A 148 11.55 -4.65 4.89
N ILE A 149 11.29 -3.57 4.13
CA ILE A 149 11.85 -2.22 4.42
C ILE A 149 11.68 -1.82 5.89
N PRO A 150 10.53 -2.08 6.57
CA PRO A 150 10.37 -1.69 7.97
C PRO A 150 11.39 -2.32 8.92
N HIS A 151 11.89 -3.50 8.60
CA HIS A 151 12.91 -4.21 9.36
C HIS A 151 14.32 -3.85 8.90
N ASP A 152 14.56 -3.84 7.58
CA ASP A 152 15.89 -3.71 7.00
C ASP A 152 16.39 -2.26 6.97
N ASN A 153 15.49 -1.32 6.79
CA ASN A 153 15.79 0.12 6.74
C ASN A 153 14.67 0.95 7.41
N PRO A 154 14.49 0.82 8.75
CA PRO A 154 13.43 1.54 9.47
C PRO A 154 13.56 3.07 9.38
N ASP A 155 14.76 3.60 9.21
CA ASP A 155 14.99 5.04 9.09
C ASP A 155 14.34 5.64 7.84
N ALA A 156 14.28 4.90 6.74
CA ALA A 156 13.57 5.32 5.54
C ALA A 156 12.06 5.49 5.82
N VAL A 157 11.47 4.54 6.55
CA VAL A 157 10.05 4.60 6.92
C VAL A 157 9.78 5.76 7.87
N ILE A 158 10.62 5.92 8.92
CA ILE A 158 10.50 7.01 9.89
C ILE A 158 10.59 8.37 9.19
N THR A 159 11.54 8.51 8.27
CA THR A 159 11.73 9.75 7.50
C THR A 159 10.51 10.04 6.65
N ALA A 160 9.99 9.06 5.92
CA ALA A 160 8.78 9.22 5.10
C ALA A 160 7.56 9.65 5.93
N ILE A 161 7.38 9.07 7.14
CA ILE A 161 6.31 9.45 8.04
C ILE A 161 6.49 10.91 8.51
N ARG A 162 7.69 11.29 8.94
CA ARG A 162 7.99 12.66 9.36
C ARG A 162 7.75 13.68 8.25
N ASP A 163 8.15 13.34 7.03
CA ASP A 163 7.98 14.23 5.87
C ASP A 163 6.51 14.46 5.52
N VAL A 164 5.66 13.41 5.53
CA VAL A 164 4.24 13.60 5.31
C VAL A 164 3.59 14.38 6.44
N LEU A 165 3.97 14.15 7.69
CA LEU A 165 3.49 14.92 8.84
C LEU A 165 3.84 16.41 8.74
N ALA A 166 5.05 16.75 8.29
CA ALA A 166 5.47 18.14 8.07
C ALA A 166 4.69 18.82 6.93
N ARG A 167 4.18 18.06 5.96
CA ARG A 167 3.38 18.54 4.83
C ARG A 167 1.87 18.61 5.11
N VAL A 168 1.41 17.98 6.19
CA VAL A 168 0.02 18.12 6.62
C VAL A 168 -0.18 19.51 7.20
N SER A 169 -0.94 20.37 6.51
CA SER A 169 -1.20 21.73 6.99
C SER A 169 -1.96 21.73 8.31
N PRO A 170 -1.57 22.55 9.30
CA PRO A 170 -2.29 22.68 10.57
C PRO A 170 -3.79 23.03 10.42
N SER A 171 -4.17 23.71 9.34
CA SER A 171 -5.55 24.04 9.02
C SER A 171 -6.47 22.82 8.80
N ASN A 172 -5.91 21.68 8.41
CA ASN A 172 -6.67 20.44 8.22
C ASN A 172 -6.91 19.67 9.54
N ILE A 173 -6.16 20.00 10.60
CA ILE A 173 -6.25 19.34 11.90
C ILE A 173 -7.20 20.09 12.84
N THR A 174 -7.33 21.40 12.68
CA THR A 174 -7.99 22.28 13.67
C THR A 174 -9.47 22.60 13.37
N GLN A 175 -10.01 22.22 12.21
CA GLN A 175 -11.39 22.62 11.80
C GLN A 175 -12.52 21.71 12.27
N ARG A 176 -12.26 20.72 13.12
CA ARG A 176 -13.31 19.78 13.62
C ARG A 176 -13.26 19.58 15.14
N ASN A 177 -13.12 20.66 15.92
CA ASN A 177 -13.48 20.67 17.33
C ASN A 177 -14.92 21.15 17.51
#